data_bfef67fc21e4ac4e3764a7557c67c3fd
#
_entry.id   bfef67fc21e4ac4e3764a7557c67c3fd
#
_cell.length_a   1.000
_cell.length_b   1.000
_cell.length_c   1.000
_cell.angle_alpha   90.00
_cell.angle_beta   90.00
_cell.angle_gamma   90.00
#
_symmetry.space_group_name_H-M   'P 1'
#
loop_
_entity.id
_entity.type
_entity.pdbx_description
1 polymer ?
#
loop_
_entity_poly.entity_id
_entity_poly.type
_entity_poly.pdbx_seq_one_letter_code
_entity_poly.pdbx_strand_id
1 'polypeptide(L)'
;MTLGCLCILVSCCLFGYTHYHQYKEIKNMQTLYKETLPLLPDNYISSQGGCLDIQGYGIEAVLEVGSIHLVIGDEETLPHYKNKNIVIPDYFLTEIEKIRSQDMLTIHFVSGAKKTYLCEVIGEVDTLSQDTPAMYCKSGSYYYCINLIKV
;
A
#
# COMPACT_ATOMS: atom_id res chain seq x y z
N MET A 1 -12.94 30.69 29.61
CA MET A 1 -12.11 29.50 29.83
C MET A 1 -12.76 28.19 29.37
N THR A 2 -14.06 28.03 29.41
CA THR A 2 -14.75 26.76 29.03
C THR A 2 -14.67 26.38 27.56
N LEU A 3 -14.72 27.34 26.64
CA LEU A 3 -14.70 27.10 25.20
C LEU A 3 -13.34 26.53 24.72
N GLY A 4 -12.22 27.05 25.26
CA GLY A 4 -10.88 26.56 24.92
C GLY A 4 -10.63 25.12 25.38
N CYS A 5 -11.10 24.74 26.56
CA CYS A 5 -11.01 23.35 27.04
C CYS A 5 -11.83 22.39 26.17
N LEU A 6 -13.01 22.82 25.71
CA LEU A 6 -13.85 22.01 24.82
C LEU A 6 -13.14 21.77 23.46
N CYS A 7 -12.54 22.80 22.86
CA CYS A 7 -11.79 22.68 21.61
C CYS A 7 -10.60 21.72 21.73
N ILE A 8 -9.87 21.76 22.85
CA ILE A 8 -8.74 20.85 23.10
C ILE A 8 -9.24 19.41 23.22
N LEU A 9 -10.33 19.16 23.96
CA LEU A 9 -10.90 17.82 24.09
C LEU A 9 -11.36 17.25 22.75
N VAL A 10 -12.07 18.04 21.95
CA VAL A 10 -12.51 17.63 20.61
C VAL A 10 -11.31 17.31 19.70
N SER A 11 -10.27 18.15 19.73
CA SER A 11 -9.06 17.92 18.95
C SER A 11 -8.34 16.63 19.37
N CYS A 12 -8.23 16.38 20.68
CA CYS A 12 -7.64 15.13 21.19
C CYS A 12 -8.46 13.90 20.81
N CYS A 13 -9.79 14.00 20.86
CA CYS A 13 -10.67 12.89 20.44
C CYS A 13 -10.55 12.61 18.95
N LEU A 14 -10.52 13.63 18.10
CA LEU A 14 -10.35 13.47 16.65
C LEU A 14 -8.99 12.87 16.32
N PHE A 15 -7.93 13.37 16.94
CA PHE A 15 -6.58 12.84 16.76
C PHE A 15 -6.48 11.39 17.21
N GLY A 16 -7.00 11.06 18.38
CA GLY A 16 -7.04 9.70 18.91
C GLY A 16 -7.85 8.75 18.02
N TYR A 17 -8.99 9.20 17.49
CA TYR A 17 -9.81 8.42 16.56
C TYR A 17 -9.07 8.14 15.25
N THR A 18 -8.44 9.15 14.66
CA THR A 18 -7.68 8.99 13.40
C THR A 18 -6.52 8.01 13.59
N HIS A 19 -5.78 8.15 14.68
CA HIS A 19 -4.66 7.27 15.00
C HIS A 19 -5.10 5.82 15.24
N TYR A 20 -6.22 5.63 15.93
CA TYR A 20 -6.80 4.30 16.15
C TYR A 20 -7.26 3.66 14.84
N HIS A 21 -7.90 4.44 13.98
CA HIS A 21 -8.36 3.95 12.67
C HIS A 21 -7.18 3.50 11.80
N GLN A 22 -6.14 4.31 11.67
CA GLN A 22 -4.91 3.97 10.94
C GLN A 22 -4.26 2.69 11.48
N TYR A 23 -4.12 2.57 12.80
CA TYR A 23 -3.57 1.37 13.43
C TYR A 23 -4.39 0.12 13.11
N LYS A 24 -5.71 0.23 13.15
CA LYS A 24 -6.61 -0.87 12.81
C LYS A 24 -6.45 -1.32 11.36
N GLU A 25 -6.37 -0.38 10.41
CA GLU A 25 -6.18 -0.69 8.99
C GLU A 25 -4.83 -1.35 8.72
N ILE A 26 -3.75 -0.85 9.32
CA ILE A 26 -2.41 -1.46 9.20
C ILE A 26 -2.42 -2.89 9.77
N LYS A 27 -3.05 -3.10 10.92
CA LYS A 27 -3.17 -4.43 11.52
C LYS A 27 -4.00 -5.39 10.66
N ASN A 28 -5.09 -4.90 10.08
CA ASN A 28 -5.93 -5.67 9.16
C ASN A 28 -5.12 -6.10 7.93
N MET A 29 -4.36 -5.19 7.34
CA MET A 29 -3.47 -5.47 6.22
C MET A 29 -2.43 -6.56 6.54
N GLN A 30 -1.81 -6.51 7.72
CA GLN A 30 -0.86 -7.52 8.15
C GLN A 30 -1.52 -8.90 8.32
N THR A 31 -2.77 -8.92 8.75
CA THR A 31 -3.55 -10.17 8.86
C THR A 31 -3.84 -10.73 7.49
N LEU A 32 -4.34 -9.91 6.56
CA LEU A 32 -4.59 -10.30 5.17
C LEU A 32 -3.32 -10.82 4.50
N TYR A 33 -2.19 -10.14 4.69
CA TYR A 33 -0.90 -10.61 4.16
C TYR A 33 -0.54 -12.02 4.69
N LYS A 34 -0.65 -12.25 5.99
CA LYS A 34 -0.34 -13.55 6.60
C LYS A 34 -1.26 -14.67 6.12
N GLU A 35 -2.51 -14.35 5.85
CA GLU A 35 -3.49 -15.33 5.34
C GLU A 35 -3.29 -15.58 3.83
N THR A 36 -2.88 -14.57 3.08
CA THR A 36 -2.64 -14.67 1.64
C THR A 36 -1.35 -15.44 1.31
N LEU A 37 -0.27 -15.16 2.04
CA LEU A 37 1.07 -15.67 1.72
C LEU A 37 1.13 -17.20 1.53
N PRO A 38 0.55 -18.05 2.41
CA PRO A 38 0.59 -19.50 2.26
C PRO A 38 -0.27 -20.03 1.10
N LEU A 39 -1.17 -19.18 0.56
CA LEU A 39 -2.05 -19.54 -0.56
C LEU A 39 -1.45 -19.17 -1.92
N LEU A 40 -0.35 -18.43 -1.94
CA LEU A 40 0.34 -18.08 -3.18
C LEU A 40 1.05 -19.31 -3.74
N PRO A 41 0.85 -19.62 -5.03
CA PRO A 41 1.55 -20.73 -5.66
C PRO A 41 3.04 -20.41 -5.85
N ASP A 42 3.90 -21.40 -5.60
CA ASP A 42 5.34 -21.28 -5.82
C ASP A 42 5.70 -21.21 -7.31
N ASN A 43 4.83 -21.74 -8.16
CA ASN A 43 5.01 -21.79 -9.60
C ASN A 43 3.88 -21.10 -10.35
N TYR A 44 4.21 -20.53 -11.51
CA TYR A 44 3.24 -19.92 -12.41
C TYR A 44 2.18 -20.93 -12.88
N ILE A 45 0.92 -20.69 -12.53
CA ILE A 45 -0.18 -21.62 -12.81
C ILE A 45 -1.01 -21.14 -14.02
N SER A 46 -1.15 -19.83 -14.24
CA SER A 46 -2.03 -19.29 -15.28
C SER A 46 -1.59 -17.92 -15.77
N SER A 47 -1.79 -17.66 -17.07
CA SER A 47 -1.63 -16.34 -17.67
C SER A 47 -2.81 -15.40 -17.41
N GLN A 48 -3.91 -15.90 -16.84
CA GLN A 48 -5.05 -15.07 -16.45
C GLN A 48 -4.85 -14.60 -15.01
N GLY A 49 -5.00 -13.29 -14.78
CA GLY A 49 -5.00 -12.69 -13.47
C GLY A 49 -6.02 -13.41 -12.58
N GLY A 50 -5.55 -14.01 -11.51
CA GLY A 50 -6.39 -14.63 -10.48
C GLY A 50 -6.64 -13.64 -9.37
N CYS A 51 -7.76 -13.79 -8.69
CA CYS A 51 -8.11 -13.07 -7.47
C CYS A 51 -8.48 -14.10 -6.42
N LEU A 52 -7.92 -13.99 -5.21
CA LEU A 52 -8.31 -14.80 -4.06
C LEU A 52 -9.26 -13.99 -3.19
N ASP A 53 -10.40 -14.57 -2.84
CA ASP A 53 -11.30 -13.97 -1.83
C ASP A 53 -10.79 -14.36 -0.44
N ILE A 54 -10.35 -13.37 0.31
CA ILE A 54 -9.90 -13.51 1.70
C ILE A 54 -10.66 -12.50 2.56
N GLN A 55 -11.51 -12.99 3.44
CA GLN A 55 -12.35 -12.17 4.32
C GLN A 55 -13.25 -11.16 3.57
N GLY A 56 -13.66 -11.47 2.34
CA GLY A 56 -14.46 -10.60 1.49
C GLY A 56 -13.65 -9.58 0.68
N TYR A 57 -12.33 -9.64 0.72
CA TYR A 57 -11.44 -8.84 -0.12
C TYR A 57 -10.93 -9.66 -1.29
N GLY A 58 -11.06 -9.12 -2.49
CA GLY A 58 -10.45 -9.69 -3.69
C GLY A 58 -8.95 -9.37 -3.74
N ILE A 59 -8.10 -10.35 -3.49
CA ILE A 59 -6.65 -10.18 -3.43
C ILE A 59 -6.03 -10.65 -4.75
N GLU A 60 -5.26 -9.77 -5.38
CA GLU A 60 -4.57 -10.01 -6.65
C GLU A 60 -3.10 -10.36 -6.49
N ALA A 61 -2.44 -9.76 -5.49
CA ALA A 61 -1.01 -9.95 -5.25
C ALA A 61 -0.62 -9.59 -3.83
N VAL A 62 0.59 -9.96 -3.43
CA VAL A 62 1.27 -9.40 -2.27
C VAL A 62 2.51 -8.64 -2.71
N LEU A 63 2.82 -7.57 -2.01
CA LEU A 63 3.96 -6.69 -2.25
C LEU A 63 4.87 -6.70 -1.04
N GLU A 64 6.16 -6.89 -1.27
CA GLU A 64 7.19 -6.93 -0.25
C GLU A 64 8.30 -5.94 -0.61
N VAL A 65 8.65 -5.06 0.33
CA VAL A 65 9.80 -4.17 0.21
C VAL A 65 10.43 -3.96 1.60
N GLY A 66 11.63 -4.50 1.78
CA GLY A 66 12.27 -4.49 3.09
C GLY A 66 11.42 -5.20 4.16
N SER A 67 11.03 -4.47 5.21
CA SER A 67 10.13 -4.96 6.27
C SER A 67 8.66 -4.65 6.03
N ILE A 68 8.34 -4.02 4.90
CA ILE A 68 6.99 -3.60 4.56
C ILE A 68 6.33 -4.70 3.72
N HIS A 69 5.18 -5.17 4.17
CA HIS A 69 4.40 -6.21 3.53
C HIS A 69 2.98 -5.70 3.33
N LEU A 70 2.54 -5.62 2.07
CA LEU A 70 1.23 -5.13 1.68
C LEU A 70 0.51 -6.16 0.83
N VAL A 71 -0.80 -6.09 0.84
CA VAL A 71 -1.67 -6.86 -0.05
C VAL A 71 -2.20 -5.92 -1.12
N ILE A 72 -2.20 -6.36 -2.37
CA ILE A 72 -2.80 -5.63 -3.49
C ILE A 72 -4.15 -6.28 -3.78
N GLY A 73 -5.19 -5.50 -3.72
CA GLY A 73 -6.56 -5.95 -3.92
C GLY A 73 -7.28 -5.17 -5.01
N ASP A 74 -8.54 -5.51 -5.20
CA ASP A 74 -9.46 -4.89 -6.16
C ASP A 74 -10.25 -3.71 -5.58
N GLU A 75 -10.18 -3.49 -4.26
CA GLU A 75 -10.87 -2.41 -3.58
C GLU A 75 -9.97 -1.19 -3.35
N GLU A 76 -10.54 0.03 -3.44
CA GLU A 76 -9.81 1.28 -3.19
C GLU A 76 -9.34 1.45 -1.74
N THR A 77 -9.91 0.68 -0.81
CA THR A 77 -9.48 0.65 0.60
C THR A 77 -8.16 -0.06 0.80
N LEU A 78 -7.75 -0.89 -0.16
CA LEU A 78 -6.47 -1.59 -0.20
C LEU A 78 -5.52 -0.91 -1.19
N PRO A 79 -4.21 -1.16 -1.10
CA PRO A 79 -3.32 -0.97 -2.22
C PRO A 79 -3.87 -1.64 -3.47
N HIS A 80 -3.97 -0.92 -4.56
CA HIS A 80 -4.57 -1.43 -5.79
C HIS A 80 -3.85 -0.91 -7.03
N TYR A 81 -4.05 -1.61 -8.15
CA TYR A 81 -3.54 -1.14 -9.44
C TYR A 81 -4.45 -0.09 -10.06
N LYS A 82 -3.83 1.01 -10.51
CA LYS A 82 -4.48 1.99 -11.38
C LYS A 82 -3.58 2.21 -12.61
N ASN A 83 -3.97 1.63 -13.72
CA ASN A 83 -3.13 1.53 -14.92
C ASN A 83 -1.83 0.75 -14.64
N LYS A 84 -0.67 1.40 -14.78
CA LYS A 84 0.65 0.81 -14.50
C LYS A 84 1.13 1.07 -13.07
N ASN A 85 0.41 1.87 -12.32
CA ASN A 85 0.82 2.36 -11.01
C ASN A 85 0.15 1.57 -9.89
N ILE A 86 0.81 1.56 -8.74
CA ILE A 86 0.25 1.03 -7.49
C ILE A 86 -0.16 2.21 -6.63
N VAL A 87 -1.44 2.31 -6.36
CA VAL A 87 -2.01 3.33 -5.46
C VAL A 87 -2.03 2.78 -4.05
N ILE A 88 -1.42 3.50 -3.14
CA ILE A 88 -1.37 3.14 -1.72
C ILE A 88 -2.30 4.08 -0.96
N PRO A 89 -3.21 3.58 -0.12
CA PRO A 89 -4.03 4.41 0.75
C PRO A 89 -3.20 5.30 1.69
N ASP A 90 -3.71 6.47 2.01
CA ASP A 90 -3.01 7.51 2.78
C ASP A 90 -2.59 7.09 4.19
N TYR A 91 -3.33 6.18 4.82
CA TYR A 91 -3.01 5.65 6.15
C TYR A 91 -1.71 4.82 6.18
N PHE A 92 -1.16 4.44 5.01
CA PHE A 92 0.15 3.78 4.88
C PHE A 92 1.31 4.74 4.63
N LEU A 93 1.08 6.04 4.50
CA LEU A 93 2.13 7.00 4.13
C LEU A 93 3.39 6.85 4.99
N THR A 94 3.23 6.79 6.31
CA THR A 94 4.35 6.64 7.25
C THR A 94 5.17 5.36 7.02
N GLU A 95 4.55 4.28 6.56
CA GLU A 95 5.26 3.05 6.22
C GLU A 95 5.99 3.18 4.88
N ILE A 96 5.35 3.80 3.88
CA ILE A 96 5.93 4.01 2.55
C ILE A 96 7.13 4.96 2.60
N GLU A 97 7.12 5.96 3.47
CA GLU A 97 8.25 6.88 3.68
C GLU A 97 9.53 6.21 4.23
N LYS A 98 9.41 4.99 4.77
CA LYS A 98 10.56 4.20 5.21
C LYS A 98 11.34 3.54 4.06
N ILE A 99 10.72 3.44 2.88
CA ILE A 99 11.34 2.86 1.69
C ILE A 99 12.46 3.79 1.22
N ARG A 100 13.59 3.21 0.88
CA ARG A 100 14.76 3.94 0.39
C ARG A 100 15.00 3.67 -1.09
N SER A 101 15.66 4.59 -1.74
CA SER A 101 16.17 4.35 -3.10
C SER A 101 17.13 3.16 -3.09
N GLN A 102 16.97 2.27 -4.08
CA GLN A 102 17.64 0.99 -4.26
C GLN A 102 17.10 -0.18 -3.41
N ASP A 103 16.07 0.03 -2.58
CA ASP A 103 15.36 -1.11 -1.99
C ASP A 103 14.73 -1.95 -3.10
N MET A 104 14.77 -3.26 -2.92
CA MET A 104 14.10 -4.18 -3.85
C MET A 104 12.66 -4.38 -3.43
N LEU A 105 11.75 -4.15 -4.38
CA LEU A 105 10.34 -4.40 -4.25
C LEU A 105 9.97 -5.64 -5.06
N THR A 106 9.33 -6.61 -4.42
CA THR A 106 8.86 -7.83 -5.09
C THR A 106 7.35 -7.91 -5.00
N ILE A 107 6.71 -8.22 -6.10
CA ILE A 107 5.27 -8.46 -6.21
C ILE A 107 5.05 -9.91 -6.58
N HIS A 108 4.34 -10.63 -5.72
CA HIS A 108 3.91 -11.99 -5.95
C HIS A 108 2.42 -12.01 -6.29
N PHE A 109 2.10 -12.34 -7.52
CA PHE A 109 0.72 -12.43 -7.99
C PHE A 109 0.10 -13.77 -7.61
N VAL A 110 -1.21 -13.75 -7.41
CA VAL A 110 -2.00 -14.98 -7.18
C VAL A 110 -1.86 -15.97 -8.33
N SER A 111 -1.56 -15.50 -9.55
CA SER A 111 -1.22 -16.35 -10.69
C SER A 111 0.11 -17.11 -10.57
N GLY A 112 0.90 -16.88 -9.52
CA GLY A 112 2.25 -17.40 -9.34
C GLY A 112 3.35 -16.57 -10.05
N ALA A 113 2.98 -15.54 -10.81
CA ALA A 113 3.95 -14.64 -11.40
C ALA A 113 4.65 -13.79 -10.33
N LYS A 114 5.95 -13.57 -10.51
CA LYS A 114 6.74 -12.66 -9.66
C LYS A 114 7.29 -11.53 -10.53
N LYS A 115 7.25 -10.31 -10.00
CA LYS A 115 7.89 -9.14 -10.59
C LYS A 115 8.75 -8.47 -9.54
N THR A 116 9.98 -8.14 -9.92
CA THR A 116 10.92 -7.44 -9.03
C THR A 116 11.27 -6.09 -9.65
N TYR A 117 11.32 -5.10 -8.80
CA TYR A 117 11.64 -3.72 -9.16
C TYR A 117 12.68 -3.16 -8.18
N LEU A 118 13.47 -2.22 -8.67
CA LEU A 118 14.31 -1.37 -7.84
C LEU A 118 13.53 -0.08 -7.55
N CYS A 119 13.45 0.30 -6.29
CA CYS A 119 12.79 1.53 -5.87
C CYS A 119 13.68 2.75 -6.11
N GLU A 120 13.13 3.79 -6.70
CA GLU A 120 13.73 5.11 -6.80
C GLU A 120 12.80 6.12 -6.11
N VAL A 121 13.17 6.56 -4.93
CA VAL A 121 12.35 7.49 -4.15
C VAL A 121 12.45 8.89 -4.77
N ILE A 122 11.33 9.40 -5.23
CA ILE A 122 11.18 10.77 -5.77
C ILE A 122 10.76 11.73 -4.66
N GLY A 123 9.98 11.24 -3.70
CA GLY A 123 9.42 12.04 -2.62
C GLY A 123 8.11 12.73 -3.00
N GLU A 124 7.87 13.92 -2.48
CA GLU A 124 6.63 14.65 -2.72
C GLU A 124 6.60 15.26 -4.12
N VAL A 125 5.51 15.03 -4.84
CA VAL A 125 5.27 15.58 -6.19
C VAL A 125 3.84 16.11 -6.29
N ASP A 126 3.65 17.16 -7.08
CA ASP A 126 2.33 17.73 -7.33
C ASP A 126 1.55 16.95 -8.39
N THR A 127 2.27 16.32 -9.30
CA THR A 127 1.69 15.55 -10.42
C THR A 127 2.45 14.26 -10.64
N LEU A 128 1.72 13.21 -11.02
CA LEU A 128 2.30 11.90 -11.31
C LEU A 128 2.75 11.81 -12.77
N SER A 129 3.97 11.31 -12.98
CA SER A 129 4.43 10.94 -14.32
C SER A 129 3.66 9.71 -14.81
N GLN A 130 3.32 9.71 -16.11
CA GLN A 130 2.63 8.58 -16.74
C GLN A 130 3.61 7.62 -17.46
N ASP A 131 4.87 7.98 -17.56
CA ASP A 131 5.84 7.27 -18.38
C ASP A 131 6.47 6.07 -17.67
N THR A 132 6.68 6.18 -16.37
CA THR A 132 7.33 5.15 -15.55
C THR A 132 6.31 4.53 -14.58
N PRO A 133 6.29 3.19 -14.42
CA PRO A 133 5.51 2.58 -13.36
C PRO A 133 5.94 3.13 -12.00
N ALA A 134 4.99 3.48 -11.16
CA ALA A 134 5.27 4.05 -9.86
C ALA A 134 4.32 3.51 -8.80
N MET A 135 4.80 3.52 -7.57
CA MET A 135 3.98 3.37 -6.39
C MET A 135 3.80 4.76 -5.78
N TYR A 136 2.58 5.13 -5.45
CA TYR A 136 2.31 6.44 -4.87
C TYR A 136 1.22 6.42 -3.82
N CYS A 137 1.37 7.31 -2.86
CA CYS A 137 0.40 7.55 -1.80
C CYS A 137 -0.02 9.02 -1.82
N LYS A 138 -1.33 9.29 -1.76
CA LYS A 138 -1.83 10.66 -1.69
C LYS A 138 -1.66 11.21 -0.27
N SER A 139 -1.02 12.37 -0.14
CA SER A 139 -0.83 13.07 1.12
C SER A 139 -1.35 14.51 1.00
N GLY A 140 -2.60 14.72 1.40
CA GLY A 140 -3.23 16.05 1.27
C GLY A 140 -3.30 16.50 -0.19
N SER A 141 -2.54 17.56 -0.54
CA SER A 141 -2.45 18.09 -1.92
C SER A 141 -1.30 17.51 -2.75
N TYR A 142 -0.44 16.67 -2.16
CA TYR A 142 0.71 16.06 -2.82
C TYR A 142 0.53 14.57 -3.01
N TYR A 143 1.43 13.99 -3.82
CA TYR A 143 1.63 12.55 -3.92
C TYR A 143 3.05 12.22 -3.47
N TYR A 144 3.20 11.29 -2.54
CA TYR A 144 4.50 10.69 -2.26
C TYR A 144 4.73 9.58 -3.28
N CYS A 145 5.79 9.72 -4.09
CA CYS A 145 6.01 8.90 -5.27
C CYS A 145 7.33 8.12 -5.18
N ILE A 146 7.27 6.86 -5.56
CA ILE A 146 8.41 5.96 -5.70
C ILE A 146 8.32 5.33 -7.08
N ASN A 147 9.28 5.62 -7.95
CA ASN A 147 9.39 4.99 -9.26
C ASN A 147 9.81 3.52 -9.12
N LEU A 148 9.28 2.68 -9.98
CA LEU A 148 9.54 1.24 -10.02
C LEU A 148 10.34 0.91 -11.28
N ILE A 149 11.65 0.72 -11.11
CA ILE A 149 12.57 0.37 -12.19
C ILE A 149 12.62 -1.15 -12.28
N LYS A 150 12.23 -1.70 -13.41
CA LYS A 150 12.25 -3.14 -13.62
C LYS A 150 13.68 -3.66 -13.60
N VAL A 151 13.92 -4.68 -12.80
CA VAL A 151 15.19 -5.43 -12.73
C VAL A 151 15.21 -6.57 -13.72
#